data_d8a81d9fc1ab848c47a1acdb074c8312
#
_entry.id   d8a81d9fc1ab848c47a1acdb074c8312
#
_cell.length_a   1.000
_cell.length_b   1.000
_cell.length_c   1.000
_cell.angle_alpha   90.00
_cell.angle_beta   90.00
_cell.angle_gamma   90.00
#
_symmetry.space_group_name_H-M   'P 1'
#
loop_
_entity.id
_entity.type
_entity.pdbx_description
1 polymer ?
#
loop_
_entity_poly.entity_id
_entity_poly.type
_entity_poly.pdbx_seq_one_letter_code
_entity_poly.pdbx_strand_id
1 'polypeptide(L)'
;MKKMKRILSLVLVLVMAAGLAACGGGGTSGAGSSTPAEPAGSQGSGEGYELTMWLFQDWTVGTAAEIFNTWADEYIAQHPEVKSITFVGKPDTEIVSGFMAGGSLPDMFAIQFLNGKRIVESANILNLQPYYDAAPEEYKNALNADAMKDLMTNPEGTCWGLPFTANCQLLYRNLTVLEACGVDTSKRPETLDELLEQFAAVQENGYDVLPNLTASDWVTSAFVCGNPDLKVGWENGETTITAEALEPGYELLKEVGQYSAAYTFLDQAATDAFTSDKLAFTVHGPFLNPNLEAAAQENSNFKYDAIPMPSQVAGGPYSASYGNEWLGVVDSGDQGRNDAAAGFLMYITDTEQMKTFCREMGRPVMNNDAMDEIAIDPESPWLLSVCNEIVNNCVNQAVPFRCDMMWETGCADSMFGLWDGSLTDAKAAAEDSIAMINENA
;
A
#
# COMPACT_ATOMS: atom_id res chain seq x y z
N MET A 1 44.28 4.73 6.40
CA MET A 1 42.86 4.90 6.20
C MET A 1 42.06 5.22 7.46
N LYS A 2 42.40 4.76 8.67
CA LYS A 2 41.66 5.09 9.92
C LYS A 2 41.86 6.54 10.44
N LYS A 3 42.92 7.24 10.04
CA LYS A 3 43.18 8.64 10.48
C LYS A 3 42.43 9.69 9.63
N MET A 4 42.06 9.37 8.42
CA MET A 4 41.34 10.31 7.53
C MET A 4 39.84 10.41 7.84
N LYS A 5 39.23 9.36 8.41
CA LYS A 5 37.81 9.40 8.84
C LYS A 5 37.54 10.25 10.08
N ARG A 6 38.54 10.45 10.94
CA ARG A 6 38.41 11.30 12.14
C ARG A 6 38.52 12.81 11.87
N ILE A 7 39.13 13.19 10.76
CA ILE A 7 39.27 14.61 10.38
C ILE A 7 38.00 15.10 9.68
N LEU A 8 37.29 14.25 8.96
CA LEU A 8 36.03 14.61 8.29
C LEU A 8 34.88 14.81 9.29
N SER A 9 34.88 14.09 10.41
CA SER A 9 33.86 14.23 11.46
C SER A 9 34.01 15.51 12.31
N LEU A 10 35.20 16.05 12.40
CA LEU A 10 35.46 17.29 13.17
C LEU A 10 35.13 18.57 12.36
N VAL A 11 35.18 18.51 11.04
CA VAL A 11 34.86 19.67 10.19
C VAL A 11 33.34 19.87 10.09
N LEU A 12 32.54 18.78 10.17
CA LEU A 12 31.08 18.88 10.11
C LEU A 12 30.46 19.47 11.40
N VAL A 13 31.09 19.29 12.55
CA VAL A 13 30.61 19.83 13.84
C VAL A 13 30.90 21.31 13.99
N LEU A 14 31.95 21.86 13.33
CA LEU A 14 32.28 23.26 13.40
C LEU A 14 31.43 24.18 12.51
N VAL A 15 30.77 23.64 11.49
CA VAL A 15 29.90 24.44 10.60
C VAL A 15 28.50 24.64 11.19
N MET A 16 28.06 23.80 12.14
CA MET A 16 26.76 23.97 12.81
C MET A 16 26.79 24.93 14.02
N ALA A 17 27.97 25.33 14.51
CA ALA A 17 28.08 26.21 15.68
C ALA A 17 28.15 27.70 15.33
N ALA A 18 28.21 28.09 14.06
CA ALA A 18 28.37 29.50 13.63
C ALA A 18 27.06 30.22 13.23
N GLY A 19 25.90 29.52 13.32
CA GLY A 19 24.58 30.03 12.87
C GLY A 19 23.69 30.66 13.97
N LEU A 20 24.12 30.70 15.23
CA LEU A 20 23.25 31.06 16.37
C LEU A 20 23.64 32.37 17.11
N ALA A 21 24.41 33.26 16.51
CA ALA A 21 24.83 34.52 17.14
C ALA A 21 24.56 35.77 16.26
N ALA A 22 23.28 36.03 15.96
CA ALA A 22 22.86 37.36 15.50
C ALA A 22 21.35 37.54 15.70
N CYS A 23 20.93 37.99 16.88
CA CYS A 23 19.87 38.94 17.14
C CYS A 23 19.66 39.04 18.66
N GLY A 24 20.45 39.91 19.27
CA GLY A 24 20.21 40.40 20.61
C GLY A 24 20.06 41.91 20.53
N GLY A 25 18.91 42.45 20.92
CA GLY A 25 18.66 43.89 21.00
C GLY A 25 17.38 44.17 21.79
N GLY A 26 17.55 44.64 23.00
CA GLY A 26 16.68 44.76 24.13
C GLY A 26 15.47 45.67 24.00
N GLY A 27 14.61 45.57 25.04
CA GLY A 27 13.48 46.44 25.32
C GLY A 27 12.59 45.85 26.40
N THR A 28 12.58 46.53 27.52
CA THR A 28 12.03 46.26 28.84
C THR A 28 10.51 46.12 28.95
N SER A 29 10.09 45.24 29.87
CA SER A 29 8.99 45.32 30.84
C SER A 29 7.54 45.44 30.39
N GLY A 30 6.77 44.47 30.80
CA GLY A 30 5.30 44.48 30.90
C GLY A 30 4.74 43.15 31.29
N ALA A 31 4.50 42.92 32.60
CA ALA A 31 3.75 41.78 33.09
C ALA A 31 2.26 41.88 32.65
N GLY A 32 1.83 41.00 31.77
CA GLY A 32 0.44 40.84 31.38
C GLY A 32 0.07 39.34 31.41
N SER A 33 -0.85 39.00 32.30
CA SER A 33 -1.50 37.70 32.39
C SER A 33 -2.05 37.29 31.05
N SER A 34 -1.50 36.25 30.44
CA SER A 34 -2.06 35.63 29.22
C SER A 34 -3.04 34.53 29.63
N THR A 35 -4.32 34.83 29.53
CA THR A 35 -5.41 33.86 29.36
C THR A 35 -5.13 33.04 28.11
N PRO A 36 -5.36 31.71 28.10
CA PRO A 36 -5.26 30.92 26.89
C PRO A 36 -6.26 31.46 25.88
N ALA A 37 -5.80 31.73 24.67
CA ALA A 37 -6.66 32.10 23.56
C ALA A 37 -7.51 30.86 23.19
N GLU A 38 -8.83 31.03 23.24
CA GLU A 38 -9.77 30.12 22.58
C GLU A 38 -9.38 29.99 21.09
N PRO A 39 -9.54 28.78 20.49
CA PRO A 39 -9.36 28.64 19.06
C PRO A 39 -10.37 29.56 18.35
N ALA A 40 -9.86 30.44 17.52
CA ALA A 40 -10.66 31.32 16.70
C ALA A 40 -11.54 30.44 15.79
N GLY A 41 -12.82 30.36 16.10
CA GLY A 41 -13.82 29.83 15.19
C GLY A 41 -13.78 30.65 13.91
N SER A 42 -13.43 30.01 12.77
CA SER A 42 -13.46 30.65 11.47
C SER A 42 -14.91 30.97 11.14
N GLN A 43 -15.30 32.23 11.26
CA GLN A 43 -16.54 32.71 10.67
C GLN A 43 -16.35 32.64 9.16
N GLY A 44 -17.20 31.87 8.47
CA GLY A 44 -17.25 31.79 7.02
C GLY A 44 -17.32 33.18 6.42
N SER A 45 -16.18 33.68 5.94
CA SER A 45 -16.14 34.82 5.03
C SER A 45 -16.72 34.31 3.72
N GLY A 46 -17.58 35.10 3.04
CA GLY A 46 -18.23 34.74 1.77
C GLY A 46 -17.27 34.61 0.56
N GLU A 47 -16.04 34.21 0.79
CA GLU A 47 -14.99 33.84 -0.16
C GLU A 47 -14.76 32.34 0.02
N GLY A 48 -15.18 31.51 -0.93
CA GLY A 48 -15.14 30.05 -0.90
C GLY A 48 -13.91 29.38 -0.28
N TYR A 49 -13.99 28.08 0.00
CA TYR A 49 -12.96 27.30 0.68
C TYR A 49 -11.70 27.09 -0.18
N GLU A 50 -10.54 27.33 0.40
CA GLU A 50 -9.25 26.90 -0.14
C GLU A 50 -8.88 25.59 0.57
N LEU A 51 -8.89 24.46 -0.17
CA LEU A 51 -8.66 23.12 0.35
C LEU A 51 -7.23 22.66 0.01
N THR A 52 -6.67 21.83 0.89
CA THR A 52 -5.35 21.21 0.70
C THR A 52 -5.47 19.71 0.83
N MET A 53 -4.83 18.97 -0.07
CA MET A 53 -4.78 17.51 -0.02
C MET A 53 -3.32 17.03 -0.03
N TRP A 54 -2.97 16.18 0.96
CA TRP A 54 -1.71 15.46 0.92
C TRP A 54 -1.88 14.17 0.14
N LEU A 55 -1.05 14.02 -0.88
CA LEU A 55 -0.98 12.85 -1.75
C LEU A 55 0.39 12.18 -1.63
N PHE A 56 0.52 10.94 -2.06
CA PHE A 56 1.82 10.34 -2.28
C PHE A 56 2.63 11.15 -3.29
N GLN A 57 3.94 11.19 -3.11
CA GLN A 57 4.81 12.03 -3.93
C GLN A 57 4.71 11.72 -5.42
N ASP A 58 4.59 10.44 -5.79
CA ASP A 58 4.41 9.99 -7.17
C ASP A 58 3.05 10.39 -7.78
N TRP A 59 2.05 10.71 -6.98
CA TRP A 59 0.73 11.18 -7.44
C TRP A 59 0.68 12.69 -7.71
N THR A 60 1.75 13.40 -7.41
CA THR A 60 1.85 14.86 -7.66
C THR A 60 2.78 15.23 -8.80
N VAL A 61 3.20 14.24 -9.60
CA VAL A 61 4.07 14.42 -10.77
C VAL A 61 3.52 13.67 -11.99
N GLY A 62 3.89 14.11 -13.19
CA GLY A 62 3.53 13.44 -14.45
C GLY A 62 2.03 13.28 -14.64
N THR A 63 1.61 12.17 -15.22
CA THR A 63 0.20 11.86 -15.56
C THR A 63 -0.73 11.91 -14.36
N ALA A 64 -0.31 11.43 -13.20
CA ALA A 64 -1.13 11.48 -11.99
C ALA A 64 -1.45 12.94 -11.59
N ALA A 65 -0.46 13.82 -11.62
CA ALA A 65 -0.68 15.24 -11.33
C ALA A 65 -1.67 15.90 -12.32
N GLU A 66 -1.59 15.55 -13.60
CA GLU A 66 -2.51 16.04 -14.63
C GLU A 66 -3.96 15.58 -14.33
N ILE A 67 -4.15 14.32 -13.94
CA ILE A 67 -5.44 13.76 -13.56
C ILE A 67 -6.02 14.51 -12.36
N PHE A 68 -5.28 14.60 -11.25
CA PHE A 68 -5.78 15.25 -10.03
C PHE A 68 -6.08 16.74 -10.24
N ASN A 69 -5.25 17.47 -11.00
CA ASN A 69 -5.51 18.86 -11.31
C ASN A 69 -6.76 19.04 -12.21
N THR A 70 -6.95 18.16 -13.19
CA THR A 70 -8.16 18.17 -14.05
C THR A 70 -9.41 17.94 -13.19
N TRP A 71 -9.40 16.96 -12.31
CA TRP A 71 -10.52 16.70 -11.39
C TRP A 71 -10.80 17.85 -10.44
N ALA A 72 -9.76 18.51 -9.94
CA ALA A 72 -9.94 19.71 -9.10
C ALA A 72 -10.62 20.84 -9.88
N ASP A 73 -10.17 21.11 -11.11
CA ASP A 73 -10.77 22.15 -11.97
C ASP A 73 -12.23 21.83 -12.32
N GLU A 74 -12.55 20.58 -12.66
CA GLU A 74 -13.90 20.11 -12.96
C GLU A 74 -14.82 20.20 -11.73
N TYR A 75 -14.33 19.81 -10.55
CA TYR A 75 -15.07 19.90 -9.31
C TYR A 75 -15.35 21.36 -8.92
N ILE A 76 -14.34 22.22 -8.93
CA ILE A 76 -14.47 23.67 -8.64
C ILE A 76 -15.47 24.34 -9.58
N ALA A 77 -15.50 23.97 -10.84
CA ALA A 77 -16.47 24.53 -11.81
C ALA A 77 -17.93 24.25 -11.45
N GLN A 78 -18.19 23.16 -10.71
CA GLN A 78 -19.52 22.73 -10.29
C GLN A 78 -19.84 23.13 -8.83
N HIS A 79 -18.83 23.48 -8.04
CA HIS A 79 -18.90 23.74 -6.60
C HIS A 79 -18.35 25.15 -6.28
N PRO A 80 -19.16 26.21 -6.48
CA PRO A 80 -18.71 27.59 -6.30
C PRO A 80 -18.30 27.95 -4.87
N GLU A 81 -18.64 27.11 -3.89
CA GLU A 81 -18.18 27.19 -2.52
C GLU A 81 -16.70 26.78 -2.36
N VAL A 82 -16.11 26.11 -3.35
CA VAL A 82 -14.67 25.74 -3.38
C VAL A 82 -13.92 26.65 -4.31
N LYS A 83 -12.95 27.38 -3.78
CA LYS A 83 -12.12 28.32 -4.52
C LYS A 83 -10.90 27.68 -5.14
N SER A 84 -10.26 26.78 -4.41
CA SER A 84 -9.10 26.04 -4.87
C SER A 84 -8.91 24.74 -4.12
N ILE A 85 -8.27 23.76 -4.81
CA ILE A 85 -7.77 22.52 -4.20
C ILE A 85 -6.30 22.42 -4.54
N THR A 86 -5.44 22.38 -3.52
CA THR A 86 -3.98 22.32 -3.66
C THR A 86 -3.46 20.95 -3.25
N PHE A 87 -2.73 20.29 -4.14
CA PHE A 87 -2.11 18.99 -3.88
C PHE A 87 -0.67 19.16 -3.40
N VAL A 88 -0.32 18.46 -2.31
CA VAL A 88 1.03 18.47 -1.74
C VAL A 88 1.56 17.05 -1.68
N GLY A 89 2.57 16.77 -2.51
CA GLY A 89 3.22 15.45 -2.57
C GLY A 89 4.11 15.22 -1.34
N LYS A 90 3.97 14.05 -0.73
CA LYS A 90 4.77 13.62 0.41
C LYS A 90 5.09 12.12 0.31
N PRO A 91 6.28 11.68 0.77
CA PRO A 91 6.48 10.28 1.09
C PRO A 91 5.47 9.80 2.14
N ASP A 92 5.04 8.53 2.07
CA ASP A 92 4.08 7.97 3.02
C ASP A 92 4.51 8.16 4.49
N THR A 93 5.79 7.93 4.78
CA THR A 93 6.37 8.14 6.12
C THR A 93 6.27 9.59 6.61
N GLU A 94 6.30 10.58 5.69
CA GLU A 94 6.10 11.99 6.04
C GLU A 94 4.63 12.33 6.26
N ILE A 95 3.70 11.67 5.58
CA ILE A 95 2.27 11.80 5.86
C ILE A 95 2.00 11.32 7.28
N VAL A 96 2.39 10.09 7.60
CA VAL A 96 2.21 9.51 8.94
C VAL A 96 2.85 10.35 10.03
N SER A 97 4.12 10.72 9.87
CA SER A 97 4.83 11.53 10.87
C SER A 97 4.22 12.93 11.02
N GLY A 98 3.68 13.52 9.95
CA GLY A 98 2.97 14.79 9.99
C GLY A 98 1.71 14.73 10.86
N PHE A 99 0.93 13.67 10.76
CA PHE A 99 -0.22 13.43 11.63
C PHE A 99 0.19 13.23 13.09
N MET A 100 1.19 12.39 13.35
CA MET A 100 1.69 12.12 14.70
C MET A 100 2.31 13.36 15.38
N ALA A 101 2.88 14.27 14.61
CA ALA A 101 3.48 15.51 15.14
C ALA A 101 2.44 16.54 15.57
N GLY A 102 1.17 16.42 15.19
CA GLY A 102 0.09 17.33 15.57
C GLY A 102 0.26 18.76 15.04
N GLY A 103 0.91 18.92 13.89
CA GLY A 103 1.13 20.23 13.24
C GLY A 103 -0.07 20.70 12.41
N SER A 104 0.18 21.55 11.42
CA SER A 104 -0.85 21.94 10.44
C SER A 104 -1.14 20.76 9.54
N LEU A 105 -2.35 20.22 9.63
CA LEU A 105 -2.84 19.11 8.82
C LEU A 105 -3.53 19.61 7.55
N PRO A 106 -3.63 18.79 6.49
CA PRO A 106 -4.40 19.10 5.29
C PRO A 106 -5.90 18.95 5.56
N ASP A 107 -6.72 19.32 4.61
CA ASP A 107 -8.17 19.01 4.64
C ASP A 107 -8.42 17.56 4.26
N MET A 108 -7.69 17.06 3.27
CA MET A 108 -7.80 15.71 2.73
C MET A 108 -6.42 15.05 2.65
N PHE A 109 -6.39 13.73 2.68
CA PHE A 109 -5.15 12.99 2.57
C PHE A 109 -5.36 11.62 1.92
N ALA A 110 -4.30 11.13 1.28
CA ALA A 110 -4.16 9.73 0.88
C ALA A 110 -3.25 9.01 1.87
N ILE A 111 -3.54 7.74 2.16
CA ILE A 111 -2.75 6.92 3.09
C ILE A 111 -2.77 5.45 2.68
N GLN A 112 -1.68 4.75 2.95
CA GLN A 112 -1.65 3.29 2.83
C GLN A 112 -2.45 2.65 3.97
N PHE A 113 -3.13 1.56 3.66
CA PHE A 113 -3.97 0.81 4.59
C PHE A 113 -3.24 0.41 5.89
N LEU A 114 -1.93 0.12 5.84
CA LEU A 114 -1.08 -0.21 6.99
C LEU A 114 -1.05 0.88 8.07
N ASN A 115 -1.26 2.13 7.69
CA ASN A 115 -1.11 3.28 8.57
C ASN A 115 -2.45 3.84 9.11
N GLY A 116 -3.57 3.20 8.78
CA GLY A 116 -4.90 3.69 9.13
C GLY A 116 -5.09 3.97 10.61
N LYS A 117 -4.75 3.02 11.48
CA LYS A 117 -4.83 3.16 12.93
C LYS A 117 -4.03 4.34 13.46
N ARG A 118 -2.77 4.47 13.03
CA ARG A 118 -1.87 5.56 13.46
C ARG A 118 -2.44 6.93 13.14
N ILE A 119 -3.07 7.08 11.97
CA ILE A 119 -3.69 8.34 11.54
C ILE A 119 -4.93 8.65 12.38
N VAL A 120 -5.84 7.69 12.53
CA VAL A 120 -7.10 7.87 13.25
C VAL A 120 -6.88 8.17 14.74
N GLU A 121 -5.85 7.57 15.35
CA GLU A 121 -5.49 7.84 16.74
C GLU A 121 -4.76 9.17 16.94
N SER A 122 -4.18 9.73 15.87
CA SER A 122 -3.34 10.93 15.95
C SER A 122 -4.09 12.22 15.64
N ALA A 123 -5.25 12.16 14.98
CA ALA A 123 -5.98 13.33 14.52
C ALA A 123 -7.49 13.12 14.55
N ASN A 124 -8.23 14.21 14.51
CA ASN A 124 -9.69 14.17 14.38
C ASN A 124 -10.04 13.92 12.91
N ILE A 125 -10.35 12.70 12.56
CA ILE A 125 -10.71 12.28 11.20
C ILE A 125 -12.24 12.31 11.06
N LEU A 126 -12.70 12.91 9.96
CA LEU A 126 -14.12 13.02 9.67
C LEU A 126 -14.74 11.63 9.44
N ASN A 127 -15.86 11.37 10.10
CA ASN A 127 -16.66 10.19 9.79
C ASN A 127 -17.35 10.36 8.44
N LEU A 128 -16.95 9.61 7.45
CA LEU A 128 -17.52 9.65 6.10
C LEU A 128 -18.77 8.78 5.91
N GLN A 129 -19.19 8.00 6.94
CA GLN A 129 -20.38 7.16 6.85
C GLN A 129 -21.65 7.93 6.45
N PRO A 130 -21.96 9.12 7.03
CA PRO A 130 -23.15 9.87 6.61
C PRO A 130 -23.13 10.29 5.15
N TYR A 131 -21.96 10.59 4.58
CA TYR A 131 -21.81 10.95 3.16
C TYR A 131 -21.99 9.73 2.27
N TYR A 132 -21.41 8.60 2.63
CA TYR A 132 -21.60 7.33 1.95
C TYR A 132 -23.06 6.87 1.97
N ASP A 133 -23.73 6.95 3.12
CA ASP A 133 -25.15 6.58 3.26
C ASP A 133 -26.07 7.45 2.38
N ALA A 134 -25.74 8.73 2.23
CA ALA A 134 -26.49 9.67 1.40
C ALA A 134 -26.18 9.55 -0.11
N ALA A 135 -25.14 8.80 -0.48
CA ALA A 135 -24.74 8.64 -1.88
C ALA A 135 -25.78 7.83 -2.69
N PRO A 136 -25.81 8.00 -4.03
CA PRO A 136 -26.61 7.14 -4.91
C PRO A 136 -26.28 5.65 -4.73
N GLU A 137 -27.28 4.78 -4.92
CA GLU A 137 -27.07 3.33 -4.83
C GLU A 137 -26.03 2.82 -5.83
N GLU A 138 -25.96 3.42 -7.02
CA GLU A 138 -24.96 3.11 -8.04
C GLU A 138 -23.54 3.31 -7.51
N TYR A 139 -23.26 4.45 -6.90
CA TYR A 139 -21.97 4.74 -6.26
C TYR A 139 -21.62 3.72 -5.16
N LYS A 140 -22.60 3.42 -4.27
CA LYS A 140 -22.40 2.49 -3.16
C LYS A 140 -22.13 1.07 -3.62
N ASN A 141 -22.83 0.64 -4.70
CA ASN A 141 -22.68 -0.70 -5.26
C ASN A 141 -21.37 -0.85 -6.06
N ALA A 142 -20.86 0.23 -6.64
CA ALA A 142 -19.62 0.22 -7.40
C ALA A 142 -18.38 0.10 -6.50
N LEU A 143 -18.41 0.67 -5.29
CA LEU A 143 -17.28 0.54 -4.37
C LEU A 143 -17.12 -0.90 -3.86
N ASN A 144 -15.87 -1.32 -3.66
CA ASN A 144 -15.59 -2.65 -3.13
C ASN A 144 -16.13 -2.77 -1.69
N ALA A 145 -17.16 -3.63 -1.52
CA ALA A 145 -17.87 -3.77 -0.25
C ALA A 145 -16.98 -4.30 0.88
N ASP A 146 -16.01 -5.16 0.56
CA ASP A 146 -15.08 -5.69 1.57
C ASP A 146 -14.10 -4.61 2.02
N ALA A 147 -13.58 -3.79 1.11
CA ALA A 147 -12.75 -2.65 1.47
C ALA A 147 -13.51 -1.63 2.33
N MET A 148 -14.77 -1.34 2.01
CA MET A 148 -15.61 -0.46 2.83
C MET A 148 -15.86 -1.03 4.22
N LYS A 149 -16.14 -2.33 4.31
CA LYS A 149 -16.32 -3.04 5.58
C LYS A 149 -15.06 -2.93 6.44
N ASP A 150 -13.89 -3.11 5.84
CA ASP A 150 -12.61 -3.04 6.54
C ASP A 150 -12.31 -1.63 7.10
N LEU A 151 -12.68 -0.58 6.35
CA LEU A 151 -12.59 0.81 6.81
C LEU A 151 -13.61 1.16 7.90
N MET A 152 -14.72 0.39 7.99
CA MET A 152 -15.82 0.64 8.92
C MET A 152 -15.79 -0.25 10.16
N THR A 153 -14.81 -1.13 10.29
CA THR A 153 -14.75 -2.13 11.38
C THR A 153 -14.19 -1.62 12.69
N ASN A 154 -14.08 -0.31 12.92
CA ASN A 154 -13.78 0.15 14.26
C ASN A 154 -14.96 -0.15 15.22
N PRO A 155 -14.72 -0.21 16.54
CA PRO A 155 -15.76 -0.49 17.52
C PRO A 155 -16.96 0.47 17.47
N GLU A 156 -16.73 1.70 17.02
CA GLU A 156 -17.75 2.76 16.93
C GLU A 156 -18.51 2.74 15.59
N GLY A 157 -18.13 1.92 14.62
CA GLY A 157 -18.76 1.88 13.29
C GLY A 157 -18.48 3.14 12.45
N THR A 158 -17.32 3.77 12.63
CA THR A 158 -16.92 4.99 11.92
C THR A 158 -16.23 4.63 10.62
N CYS A 159 -16.63 5.27 9.52
CA CYS A 159 -15.94 5.21 8.23
C CYS A 159 -14.94 6.38 8.14
N TRP A 160 -13.64 6.08 8.18
CA TRP A 160 -12.60 7.11 8.18
C TRP A 160 -12.08 7.48 6.81
N GLY A 161 -12.43 6.73 5.80
CA GLY A 161 -11.94 6.97 4.46
C GLY A 161 -12.72 6.22 3.40
N LEU A 162 -12.48 6.60 2.16
CA LEU A 162 -13.00 5.94 0.97
C LEU A 162 -11.88 5.13 0.32
N PRO A 163 -12.13 3.88 -0.09
CA PRO A 163 -11.15 3.10 -0.80
C PRO A 163 -10.85 3.73 -2.16
N PHE A 164 -9.59 3.74 -2.58
CA PHE A 164 -9.19 4.36 -3.84
C PHE A 164 -8.45 3.39 -4.74
N THR A 165 -7.22 3.02 -4.41
CA THR A 165 -6.44 2.07 -5.21
C THR A 165 -6.28 0.74 -4.51
N ALA A 166 -6.02 -0.32 -5.28
CA ALA A 166 -5.67 -1.62 -4.77
C ALA A 166 -4.21 -1.94 -5.09
N ASN A 167 -3.54 -2.61 -4.16
CA ASN A 167 -2.27 -3.27 -4.40
C ASN A 167 -2.45 -4.76 -4.11
N CYS A 168 -1.96 -5.61 -5.00
CA CYS A 168 -1.93 -7.05 -4.82
C CYS A 168 -0.54 -7.59 -5.18
N GLN A 169 -0.16 -8.71 -4.59
CA GLN A 169 1.04 -9.41 -5.01
C GLN A 169 0.79 -10.15 -6.32
N LEU A 170 1.74 -10.00 -7.23
CA LEU A 170 1.82 -10.73 -8.50
C LEU A 170 3.10 -11.56 -8.50
N LEU A 171 3.05 -12.73 -9.11
CA LEU A 171 4.24 -13.49 -9.47
C LEU A 171 4.66 -13.10 -10.88
N TYR A 172 5.71 -12.31 -10.99
CA TYR A 172 6.34 -12.02 -12.28
C TYR A 172 7.27 -13.17 -12.66
N ARG A 173 7.18 -13.63 -13.92
CA ARG A 173 7.98 -14.71 -14.47
C ARG A 173 8.85 -14.22 -15.61
N ASN A 174 10.14 -14.48 -15.57
CA ASN A 174 11.02 -14.29 -16.72
C ASN A 174 10.88 -15.51 -17.66
N LEU A 175 10.10 -15.36 -18.71
CA LEU A 175 9.80 -16.46 -19.64
C LEU A 175 11.04 -16.91 -20.41
N THR A 176 12.00 -16.01 -20.67
CA THR A 176 13.27 -16.35 -21.33
C THR A 176 14.07 -17.36 -20.50
N VAL A 177 14.18 -17.11 -19.18
CA VAL A 177 14.88 -18.01 -18.26
C VAL A 177 14.10 -19.34 -18.10
N LEU A 178 12.79 -19.28 -17.93
CA LEU A 178 11.96 -20.47 -17.76
C LEU A 178 12.00 -21.40 -18.98
N GLU A 179 11.90 -20.85 -20.18
CA GLU A 179 12.05 -21.60 -21.44
C GLU A 179 13.43 -22.26 -21.53
N ALA A 180 14.50 -21.56 -21.14
CA ALA A 180 15.86 -22.10 -21.11
C ALA A 180 16.03 -23.25 -20.11
N CYS A 181 15.24 -23.24 -19.02
CA CYS A 181 15.18 -24.32 -18.02
C CYS A 181 14.22 -25.46 -18.40
N GLY A 182 13.54 -25.38 -19.54
CA GLY A 182 12.59 -26.41 -20.00
C GLY A 182 11.25 -26.36 -19.32
N VAL A 183 10.92 -25.26 -18.64
CA VAL A 183 9.59 -25.05 -18.01
C VAL A 183 8.58 -24.67 -19.10
N ASP A 184 7.40 -25.31 -19.08
CA ASP A 184 6.29 -24.98 -19.98
C ASP A 184 5.62 -23.68 -19.57
N THR A 185 6.06 -22.57 -20.15
CA THR A 185 5.58 -21.22 -19.84
C THR A 185 4.14 -20.94 -20.28
N SER A 186 3.57 -21.81 -21.14
CA SER A 186 2.17 -21.71 -21.57
C SER A 186 1.17 -22.09 -20.47
N LYS A 187 1.66 -22.71 -19.39
CA LYS A 187 0.89 -23.10 -18.22
C LYS A 187 1.23 -22.24 -17.01
N ARG A 188 0.22 -21.96 -16.22
CA ARG A 188 0.39 -21.39 -14.88
C ARG A 188 0.44 -22.52 -13.86
N PRO A 189 1.31 -22.49 -12.85
CA PRO A 189 1.22 -23.41 -11.73
C PRO A 189 -0.12 -23.21 -11.01
N GLU A 190 -0.84 -24.27 -10.69
CA GLU A 190 -2.12 -24.20 -9.95
C GLU A 190 -1.88 -24.17 -8.43
N THR A 191 -0.77 -24.78 -8.00
CA THR A 191 -0.42 -24.87 -6.58
C THR A 191 0.99 -24.33 -6.32
N LEU A 192 1.26 -23.98 -5.06
CA LEU A 192 2.60 -23.60 -4.63
C LEU A 192 3.60 -24.75 -4.75
N ASP A 193 3.15 -26.02 -4.61
CA ASP A 193 4.00 -27.18 -4.86
C ASP A 193 4.46 -27.25 -6.33
N GLU A 194 3.55 -27.01 -7.29
CA GLU A 194 3.94 -26.92 -8.70
C GLU A 194 4.87 -25.75 -8.99
N LEU A 195 4.73 -24.65 -8.27
CA LEU A 195 5.67 -23.53 -8.36
C LEU A 195 7.06 -23.91 -7.82
N LEU A 196 7.12 -24.66 -6.71
CA LEU A 196 8.40 -25.15 -6.17
C LEU A 196 9.10 -26.10 -7.15
N GLU A 197 8.36 -26.92 -7.91
CA GLU A 197 8.94 -27.74 -8.98
C GLU A 197 9.62 -26.86 -10.06
N GLN A 198 9.00 -25.73 -10.42
CA GLN A 198 9.61 -24.77 -11.34
C GLN A 198 10.85 -24.10 -10.72
N PHE A 199 10.82 -23.76 -9.43
CA PHE A 199 11.98 -23.23 -8.72
C PHE A 199 13.15 -24.20 -8.74
N ALA A 200 12.90 -25.47 -8.47
CA ALA A 200 13.91 -26.53 -8.53
C ALA A 200 14.53 -26.65 -9.95
N ALA A 201 13.69 -26.65 -10.98
CA ALA A 201 14.17 -26.70 -12.36
C ALA A 201 15.06 -25.51 -12.72
N VAL A 202 14.72 -24.31 -12.27
CA VAL A 202 15.52 -23.10 -12.49
C VAL A 202 16.88 -23.20 -11.77
N GLN A 203 16.87 -23.63 -10.50
CA GLN A 203 18.09 -23.76 -9.70
C GLN A 203 19.03 -24.85 -10.27
N GLU A 204 18.50 -25.99 -10.71
CA GLU A 204 19.26 -27.07 -11.35
C GLU A 204 19.94 -26.62 -12.64
N ASN A 205 19.40 -25.65 -13.35
CA ASN A 205 19.97 -25.05 -14.56
C ASN A 205 20.94 -23.88 -14.25
N GLY A 206 21.15 -23.57 -12.97
CA GLY A 206 22.16 -22.58 -12.52
C GLY A 206 21.74 -21.12 -12.61
N TYR A 207 20.44 -20.84 -12.69
CA TYR A 207 19.89 -19.50 -12.60
C TYR A 207 19.47 -19.16 -11.17
N ASP A 208 19.46 -17.88 -10.85
CA ASP A 208 18.85 -17.37 -9.62
C ASP A 208 17.33 -17.49 -9.71
N VAL A 209 16.70 -17.95 -8.63
CA VAL A 209 15.26 -18.27 -8.65
C VAL A 209 14.42 -17.08 -8.22
N LEU A 210 14.62 -16.56 -7.00
CA LEU A 210 13.78 -15.56 -6.35
C LEU A 210 14.65 -14.59 -5.55
N PRO A 211 14.36 -13.28 -5.49
CA PRO A 211 15.09 -12.38 -4.59
C PRO A 211 14.77 -12.70 -3.12
N ASN A 212 15.61 -12.23 -2.22
CA ASN A 212 15.30 -12.26 -0.80
C ASN A 212 14.12 -11.32 -0.50
N LEU A 213 13.01 -11.86 -0.02
CA LEU A 213 11.77 -11.13 0.25
C LEU A 213 11.63 -10.63 1.69
N THR A 214 12.57 -10.94 2.60
CA THR A 214 12.48 -10.57 4.02
C THR A 214 12.60 -9.06 4.31
N ALA A 215 12.69 -8.24 3.27
CA ALA A 215 12.59 -6.78 3.40
C ALA A 215 11.14 -6.27 3.46
N SER A 216 10.15 -7.14 3.23
CA SER A 216 8.73 -6.78 3.25
C SER A 216 7.86 -7.98 3.65
N ASP A 217 7.16 -7.83 4.76
CA ASP A 217 6.14 -8.75 5.24
C ASP A 217 5.02 -8.95 4.20
N TRP A 218 4.64 -7.88 3.52
CA TRP A 218 3.60 -7.92 2.47
C TRP A 218 3.96 -8.90 1.35
N VAL A 219 5.16 -8.85 0.75
CA VAL A 219 5.51 -9.79 -0.33
C VAL A 219 5.80 -11.19 0.20
N THR A 220 6.33 -11.32 1.42
CA THR A 220 6.58 -12.62 2.05
C THR A 220 5.27 -13.33 2.38
N SER A 221 4.23 -12.60 2.79
CA SER A 221 2.89 -13.16 3.06
C SER A 221 2.22 -13.78 1.82
N ALA A 222 2.70 -13.45 0.61
CA ALA A 222 2.22 -14.08 -0.63
C ALA A 222 2.45 -15.60 -0.69
N PHE A 223 3.28 -16.16 0.17
CA PHE A 223 3.42 -17.62 0.31
C PHE A 223 2.54 -18.19 1.43
N VAL A 224 1.93 -17.35 2.24
CA VAL A 224 1.11 -17.74 3.40
C VAL A 224 -0.38 -17.64 3.11
N CYS A 225 -0.80 -16.66 2.32
CA CYS A 225 -2.20 -16.30 2.12
C CYS A 225 -3.03 -17.31 1.29
N GLY A 226 -2.41 -18.31 0.67
CA GLY A 226 -3.11 -19.27 -0.23
C GLY A 226 -3.84 -20.40 0.48
N ASN A 227 -3.97 -20.37 1.80
CA ASN A 227 -4.73 -21.37 2.55
C ASN A 227 -6.22 -21.01 2.60
N PRO A 228 -7.14 -21.88 2.12
CA PRO A 228 -8.58 -21.61 2.17
C PRO A 228 -9.15 -21.51 3.61
N ASP A 229 -8.45 -22.04 4.60
CA ASP A 229 -8.84 -21.95 6.01
C ASP A 229 -8.35 -20.64 6.69
N LEU A 230 -7.52 -19.86 6.02
CA LEU A 230 -7.05 -18.59 6.52
C LEU A 230 -8.16 -17.53 6.47
N LYS A 231 -8.74 -17.24 7.62
CA LYS A 231 -9.79 -16.23 7.77
C LYS A 231 -9.23 -15.01 8.49
N VAL A 232 -9.05 -13.95 7.73
CA VAL A 232 -8.52 -12.69 8.25
C VAL A 232 -9.67 -11.84 8.78
N GLY A 233 -9.66 -11.54 10.08
CA GLY A 233 -10.70 -10.75 10.73
C GLY A 233 -10.53 -10.70 12.25
N TRP A 234 -11.54 -10.14 12.91
CA TRP A 234 -11.56 -9.93 14.36
C TRP A 234 -12.93 -10.26 14.93
N GLU A 235 -12.92 -11.05 15.99
CA GLU A 235 -14.13 -11.37 16.77
C GLU A 235 -13.81 -11.30 18.26
N ASN A 236 -14.67 -10.66 19.04
CA ASN A 236 -14.55 -10.53 20.51
C ASN A 236 -13.20 -9.94 20.99
N GLY A 237 -12.53 -9.12 20.16
CA GLY A 237 -11.24 -8.50 20.50
C GLY A 237 -10.02 -9.34 20.16
N GLU A 238 -10.20 -10.52 19.56
CA GLU A 238 -9.14 -11.41 19.12
C GLU A 238 -9.16 -11.59 17.59
N THR A 239 -8.02 -11.92 16.99
CA THR A 239 -7.97 -12.26 15.56
C THR A 239 -8.72 -13.57 15.28
N THR A 240 -9.34 -13.65 14.10
CA THR A 240 -9.94 -14.90 13.61
C THR A 240 -8.92 -15.83 12.90
N ILE A 241 -7.69 -15.35 12.71
CA ILE A 241 -6.58 -16.18 12.21
C ILE A 241 -6.23 -17.21 13.28
N THR A 242 -6.04 -18.46 12.88
CA THR A 242 -5.59 -19.53 13.76
C THR A 242 -4.19 -20.00 13.40
N ALA A 243 -3.45 -20.54 14.38
CA ALA A 243 -2.12 -21.09 14.14
C ALA A 243 -2.15 -22.23 13.11
N GLU A 244 -3.19 -23.08 13.14
CA GLU A 244 -3.38 -24.17 12.19
C GLU A 244 -3.57 -23.67 10.75
N ALA A 245 -4.16 -22.48 10.57
CA ALA A 245 -4.33 -21.88 9.24
C ALA A 245 -3.05 -21.22 8.73
N LEU A 246 -2.16 -20.74 9.62
CA LEU A 246 -0.86 -20.18 9.26
C LEU A 246 0.23 -21.24 9.02
N GLU A 247 0.21 -22.34 9.79
CA GLU A 247 1.28 -23.36 9.81
C GLU A 247 1.66 -23.89 8.42
N PRO A 248 0.71 -24.23 7.50
CA PRO A 248 1.09 -24.72 6.17
C PRO A 248 1.88 -23.70 5.35
N GLY A 249 1.49 -22.42 5.40
CA GLY A 249 2.23 -21.34 4.74
C GLY A 249 3.60 -21.10 5.38
N TYR A 250 3.71 -21.25 6.69
CA TYR A 250 4.97 -21.12 7.42
C TYR A 250 5.94 -22.26 7.14
N GLU A 251 5.46 -23.51 6.99
CA GLU A 251 6.29 -24.61 6.50
C GLU A 251 6.81 -24.35 5.09
N LEU A 252 5.95 -23.79 4.20
CA LEU A 252 6.34 -23.43 2.85
C LEU A 252 7.44 -22.35 2.80
N LEU A 253 7.42 -21.36 3.71
CA LEU A 253 8.45 -20.32 3.75
C LEU A 253 9.86 -20.90 3.97
N LYS A 254 9.99 -21.99 4.74
CA LYS A 254 11.27 -22.69 4.95
C LYS A 254 11.80 -23.31 3.66
N GLU A 255 10.91 -23.80 2.81
CA GLU A 255 11.29 -24.38 1.52
C GLU A 255 11.62 -23.28 0.50
N VAL A 256 10.79 -22.26 0.41
CA VAL A 256 10.99 -21.14 -0.53
C VAL A 256 12.27 -20.37 -0.19
N GLY A 257 12.58 -20.19 1.08
CA GLY A 257 13.79 -19.50 1.52
C GLY A 257 15.09 -20.09 0.97
N GLN A 258 15.11 -21.42 0.66
CA GLN A 258 16.26 -22.09 0.06
C GLN A 258 16.55 -21.67 -1.38
N TYR A 259 15.57 -21.07 -2.06
CA TYR A 259 15.68 -20.55 -3.44
C TYR A 259 16.01 -19.06 -3.47
N SER A 260 16.22 -18.45 -2.30
CA SER A 260 16.53 -17.03 -2.17
C SER A 260 17.89 -16.68 -2.76
N ALA A 261 17.93 -15.77 -3.72
CA ALA A 261 19.16 -15.22 -4.28
C ALA A 261 19.73 -14.09 -3.41
N ALA A 262 20.91 -13.60 -3.78
CA ALA A 262 21.59 -12.53 -3.02
C ALA A 262 21.00 -11.12 -3.23
N TYR A 263 19.96 -10.99 -4.04
CA TYR A 263 19.27 -9.72 -4.29
C TYR A 263 18.20 -9.49 -3.24
N THR A 264 18.06 -8.26 -2.76
CA THR A 264 16.98 -7.88 -1.84
C THR A 264 15.80 -7.33 -2.62
N PHE A 265 14.59 -7.67 -2.24
CA PHE A 265 13.37 -7.10 -2.76
C PHE A 265 13.41 -5.55 -2.70
N LEU A 266 12.95 -4.89 -3.77
CA LEU A 266 13.02 -3.44 -4.03
C LEU A 266 14.41 -2.88 -4.38
N ASP A 267 15.50 -3.64 -4.28
CA ASP A 267 16.78 -3.16 -4.77
C ASP A 267 16.78 -3.13 -6.32
N GLN A 268 17.36 -2.08 -6.89
CA GLN A 268 17.55 -1.99 -8.34
C GLN A 268 18.28 -3.22 -8.90
N ALA A 269 19.20 -3.80 -8.11
CA ALA A 269 19.94 -5.01 -8.50
C ALA A 269 19.04 -6.22 -8.74
N ALA A 270 17.90 -6.35 -8.02
CA ALA A 270 16.94 -7.42 -8.27
C ALA A 270 16.20 -7.21 -9.59
N THR A 271 15.76 -5.97 -9.86
CA THR A 271 15.16 -5.61 -11.16
C THR A 271 16.13 -5.80 -12.32
N ASP A 272 17.39 -5.37 -12.17
CA ASP A 272 18.44 -5.55 -13.18
C ASP A 272 18.74 -7.03 -13.44
N ALA A 273 18.76 -7.86 -12.41
CA ALA A 273 18.95 -9.30 -12.54
C ALA A 273 17.77 -9.95 -13.27
N PHE A 274 16.54 -9.55 -12.98
CA PHE A 274 15.34 -10.06 -13.62
C PHE A 274 15.31 -9.65 -15.11
N THR A 275 15.57 -8.40 -15.45
CA THR A 275 15.52 -7.88 -16.82
C THR A 275 16.74 -8.28 -17.68
N SER A 276 17.83 -8.76 -17.06
CA SER A 276 19.02 -9.29 -17.73
C SER A 276 19.09 -10.82 -17.78
N ASP A 277 17.97 -11.51 -17.62
CA ASP A 277 17.82 -12.97 -17.71
C ASP A 277 18.72 -13.76 -16.73
N LYS A 278 18.91 -13.23 -15.51
CA LYS A 278 19.64 -13.91 -14.42
C LYS A 278 18.72 -14.43 -13.32
N LEU A 279 17.59 -13.75 -13.10
CA LEU A 279 16.61 -14.06 -12.08
C LEU A 279 15.30 -14.50 -12.75
N ALA A 280 14.74 -15.63 -12.32
CA ALA A 280 13.59 -16.26 -12.98
C ALA A 280 12.24 -15.71 -12.51
N PHE A 281 12.12 -15.41 -11.22
CA PHE A 281 10.88 -14.98 -10.60
C PHE A 281 11.08 -13.77 -9.69
N THR A 282 10.02 -12.97 -9.55
CA THR A 282 9.93 -12.01 -8.44
C THR A 282 8.47 -11.85 -8.03
N VAL A 283 8.22 -11.74 -6.72
CA VAL A 283 6.90 -11.35 -6.19
C VAL A 283 6.91 -9.85 -5.99
N HIS A 284 5.94 -9.17 -6.60
CA HIS A 284 5.94 -7.71 -6.57
C HIS A 284 4.52 -7.15 -6.80
N GLY A 285 4.32 -5.87 -6.50
CA GLY A 285 3.09 -5.16 -6.87
C GLY A 285 3.04 -4.75 -8.34
N PRO A 286 1.88 -4.31 -8.83
CA PRO A 286 1.70 -3.85 -10.22
C PRO A 286 2.61 -2.67 -10.60
N PHE A 287 3.09 -1.91 -9.63
CA PHE A 287 3.98 -0.76 -9.84
C PHE A 287 5.40 -1.12 -10.34
N LEU A 288 5.77 -2.40 -10.40
CA LEU A 288 6.99 -2.85 -11.09
C LEU A 288 6.84 -2.84 -12.61
N ASN A 289 5.63 -3.08 -13.13
CA ASN A 289 5.39 -3.33 -14.55
C ASN A 289 5.91 -2.25 -15.50
N PRO A 290 5.81 -0.95 -15.24
CA PRO A 290 6.37 0.07 -16.12
C PRO A 290 7.88 -0.08 -16.37
N ASN A 291 8.65 -0.51 -15.36
CA ASN A 291 10.08 -0.77 -15.49
C ASN A 291 10.35 -1.99 -16.38
N LEU A 292 9.53 -3.03 -16.25
CA LEU A 292 9.66 -4.25 -17.06
C LEU A 292 9.25 -4.01 -18.51
N GLU A 293 8.22 -3.22 -18.76
CA GLU A 293 7.81 -2.80 -20.11
C GLU A 293 8.90 -1.99 -20.80
N ALA A 294 9.51 -1.04 -20.09
CA ALA A 294 10.64 -0.28 -20.63
C ALA A 294 11.82 -1.20 -20.99
N ALA A 295 12.18 -2.15 -20.13
CA ALA A 295 13.23 -3.12 -20.39
C ALA A 295 12.91 -4.03 -21.58
N ALA A 296 11.66 -4.48 -21.74
CA ALA A 296 11.23 -5.30 -22.87
C ALA A 296 11.22 -4.52 -24.21
N GLN A 297 10.98 -3.21 -24.17
CA GLN A 297 11.12 -2.35 -25.35
C GLN A 297 12.58 -2.17 -25.77
N GLU A 298 13.51 -2.10 -24.81
CA GLU A 298 14.94 -1.98 -25.08
C GLU A 298 15.58 -3.31 -25.50
N ASN A 299 15.12 -4.43 -24.95
CA ASN A 299 15.60 -5.78 -25.21
C ASN A 299 14.48 -6.73 -25.63
N SER A 300 14.31 -6.91 -26.94
CA SER A 300 13.27 -7.78 -27.51
C SER A 300 13.44 -9.28 -27.18
N ASN A 301 14.56 -9.70 -26.61
CA ASN A 301 14.76 -11.08 -26.14
C ASN A 301 14.23 -11.29 -24.72
N PHE A 302 14.17 -10.23 -23.92
CA PHE A 302 13.58 -10.29 -22.60
C PHE A 302 12.06 -10.43 -22.73
N LYS A 303 11.55 -11.54 -22.23
CA LYS A 303 10.12 -11.84 -22.21
C LYS A 303 9.70 -12.11 -20.78
N TYR A 304 8.60 -11.54 -20.38
CA TYR A 304 8.03 -11.75 -19.07
C TYR A 304 6.50 -11.78 -19.11
N ASP A 305 5.92 -12.31 -18.06
CA ASP A 305 4.51 -12.13 -17.73
C ASP A 305 4.35 -11.94 -16.23
N ALA A 306 3.11 -11.70 -15.81
CA ALA A 306 2.71 -11.72 -14.42
C ALA A 306 1.47 -12.60 -14.29
N ILE A 307 1.45 -13.41 -13.25
CA ILE A 307 0.34 -14.31 -12.94
C ILE A 307 -0.07 -14.13 -11.46
N PRO A 308 -1.29 -14.55 -11.09
CA PRO A 308 -1.61 -14.71 -9.68
C PRO A 308 -0.65 -15.68 -9.00
N MET A 309 -0.31 -15.43 -7.75
CA MET A 309 0.37 -16.42 -6.92
C MET A 309 -0.52 -17.66 -6.78
N PRO A 310 -0.02 -18.87 -7.06
CA PRO A 310 -0.82 -20.08 -6.98
C PRO A 310 -1.31 -20.33 -5.54
N SER A 311 -2.39 -21.08 -5.41
CA SER A 311 -2.93 -21.49 -4.11
C SER A 311 -2.04 -22.52 -3.42
N GLN A 312 -2.23 -22.69 -2.10
CA GLN A 312 -1.67 -23.84 -1.39
C GLN A 312 -2.34 -25.16 -1.77
N VAL A 313 -3.59 -25.11 -2.23
CA VAL A 313 -4.35 -26.30 -2.66
C VAL A 313 -5.01 -26.05 -4.00
N ALA A 314 -5.14 -27.10 -4.82
CA ALA A 314 -5.80 -26.98 -6.12
C ALA A 314 -7.24 -26.46 -5.99
N GLY A 315 -7.57 -25.43 -6.77
CA GLY A 315 -8.87 -24.76 -6.74
C GLY A 315 -9.11 -23.88 -5.49
N GLY A 316 -8.09 -23.64 -4.68
CA GLY A 316 -8.15 -22.72 -3.54
C GLY A 316 -8.00 -21.24 -3.97
N PRO A 317 -8.03 -20.31 -2.99
CA PRO A 317 -7.81 -18.90 -3.26
C PRO A 317 -6.36 -18.65 -3.71
N TYR A 318 -6.15 -17.64 -4.54
CA TYR A 318 -4.79 -17.24 -4.87
C TYR A 318 -4.01 -16.86 -3.60
N SER A 319 -2.74 -17.26 -3.54
CA SER A 319 -1.86 -16.99 -2.41
C SER A 319 -1.36 -15.54 -2.48
N ALA A 320 -2.29 -14.62 -2.44
CA ALA A 320 -2.05 -13.20 -2.44
C ALA A 320 -3.02 -12.53 -1.46
N SER A 321 -2.68 -11.34 -1.06
CA SER A 321 -3.58 -10.43 -0.37
C SER A 321 -3.68 -9.15 -1.18
N TYR A 322 -4.77 -8.44 -1.06
CA TYR A 322 -4.80 -7.08 -1.53
C TYR A 322 -4.91 -6.11 -0.36
N GLY A 323 -4.26 -4.98 -0.50
CA GLY A 323 -4.43 -3.85 0.38
C GLY A 323 -4.97 -2.68 -0.42
N ASN A 324 -5.60 -1.74 0.26
CA ASN A 324 -6.07 -0.52 -0.38
C ASN A 324 -5.33 0.71 0.13
N GLU A 325 -5.15 1.66 -0.76
CA GLU A 325 -4.81 3.03 -0.42
C GLU A 325 -6.13 3.78 -0.37
N TRP A 326 -6.39 4.46 0.72
CA TRP A 326 -7.64 5.13 0.96
C TRP A 326 -7.47 6.63 1.16
N LEU A 327 -8.56 7.37 0.98
CA LEU A 327 -8.62 8.81 1.05
C LEU A 327 -9.46 9.22 2.27
N GLY A 328 -8.93 10.11 3.10
CA GLY A 328 -9.61 10.58 4.29
C GLY A 328 -9.73 12.11 4.34
N VAL A 329 -10.58 12.58 5.23
CA VAL A 329 -10.80 13.99 5.53
C VAL A 329 -10.46 14.26 6.98
N VAL A 330 -9.70 15.31 7.24
CA VAL A 330 -9.49 15.82 8.61
C VAL A 330 -10.68 16.66 8.99
N ASP A 331 -11.32 16.35 10.12
CA ASP A 331 -12.44 17.14 10.62
C ASP A 331 -11.96 18.52 11.09
N SER A 332 -12.29 19.54 10.32
CA SER A 332 -11.91 20.92 10.58
C SER A 332 -12.78 21.60 11.66
N GLY A 333 -13.89 20.96 12.07
CA GLY A 333 -14.92 21.58 12.89
C GLY A 333 -15.83 22.57 12.15
N ASP A 334 -15.55 22.86 10.87
CA ASP A 334 -16.40 23.66 9.98
C ASP A 334 -17.15 22.73 9.02
N GLN A 335 -18.45 22.60 9.20
CA GLN A 335 -19.27 21.66 8.43
C GLN A 335 -19.21 21.93 6.93
N GLY A 336 -19.24 23.21 6.50
CA GLY A 336 -19.18 23.52 5.08
C GLY A 336 -17.84 23.18 4.44
N ARG A 337 -16.74 23.33 5.18
CA ARG A 337 -15.40 22.90 4.76
C ARG A 337 -15.31 21.38 4.69
N ASN A 338 -15.86 20.69 5.68
CA ASN A 338 -15.92 19.24 5.71
C ASN A 338 -16.76 18.69 4.56
N ASP A 339 -17.92 19.31 4.27
CA ASP A 339 -18.79 18.91 3.16
C ASP A 339 -18.09 19.08 1.81
N ALA A 340 -17.39 20.19 1.62
CA ALA A 340 -16.63 20.45 0.40
C ALA A 340 -15.47 19.44 0.20
N ALA A 341 -14.75 19.09 1.26
CA ALA A 341 -13.67 18.10 1.22
C ALA A 341 -14.21 16.69 0.96
N ALA A 342 -15.24 16.27 1.69
CA ALA A 342 -15.88 14.95 1.51
C ALA A 342 -16.50 14.81 0.11
N GLY A 343 -17.16 15.86 -0.37
CA GLY A 343 -17.73 15.90 -1.71
C GLY A 343 -16.69 15.71 -2.81
N PHE A 344 -15.50 16.34 -2.67
CA PHE A 344 -14.39 16.12 -3.62
C PHE A 344 -13.88 14.67 -3.57
N LEU A 345 -13.72 14.08 -2.37
CA LEU A 345 -13.31 12.68 -2.30
C LEU A 345 -14.33 11.74 -2.95
N MET A 346 -15.62 11.97 -2.72
CA MET A 346 -16.66 11.17 -3.37
C MET A 346 -16.67 11.35 -4.90
N TYR A 347 -16.39 12.56 -5.39
CA TYR A 347 -16.26 12.81 -6.82
C TYR A 347 -15.11 12.01 -7.44
N ILE A 348 -13.91 12.03 -6.84
CA ILE A 348 -12.75 11.31 -7.40
C ILE A 348 -12.78 9.80 -7.19
N THR A 349 -13.66 9.29 -6.32
CA THR A 349 -13.90 7.85 -6.11
C THR A 349 -15.11 7.32 -6.90
N ASP A 350 -15.73 8.16 -7.72
CA ASP A 350 -16.79 7.73 -8.63
C ASP A 350 -16.23 6.89 -9.80
N THR A 351 -17.06 6.05 -10.37
CA THR A 351 -16.67 5.04 -11.37
C THR A 351 -15.89 5.64 -12.54
N GLU A 352 -16.33 6.78 -13.11
CA GLU A 352 -15.67 7.38 -14.28
C GLU A 352 -14.28 7.93 -13.95
N GLN A 353 -14.11 8.57 -12.78
CA GLN A 353 -12.81 9.06 -12.30
C GLN A 353 -11.88 7.90 -12.01
N MET A 354 -12.37 6.87 -11.35
CA MET A 354 -11.57 5.69 -11.04
C MET A 354 -11.18 4.90 -12.31
N LYS A 355 -12.04 4.80 -13.32
CA LYS A 355 -11.68 4.23 -14.62
C LYS A 355 -10.54 5.01 -15.29
N THR A 356 -10.61 6.34 -15.25
CA THR A 356 -9.56 7.20 -15.78
C THR A 356 -8.23 6.94 -15.06
N PHE A 357 -8.23 6.97 -13.73
CA PHE A 357 -7.02 6.71 -12.95
C PHE A 357 -6.45 5.31 -13.20
N CYS A 358 -7.31 4.29 -13.17
CA CYS A 358 -6.92 2.90 -13.41
C CYS A 358 -6.23 2.71 -14.76
N ARG A 359 -6.83 3.25 -15.84
CA ARG A 359 -6.30 3.12 -17.21
C ARG A 359 -5.00 3.88 -17.40
N GLU A 360 -4.98 5.15 -17.01
CA GLU A 360 -3.84 6.03 -17.26
C GLU A 360 -2.63 5.70 -16.36
N MET A 361 -2.87 5.22 -15.14
CA MET A 361 -1.82 4.87 -14.19
C MET A 361 -1.42 3.39 -14.25
N GLY A 362 -2.20 2.54 -14.94
CA GLY A 362 -1.98 1.09 -14.92
C GLY A 362 -2.10 0.48 -13.52
N ARG A 363 -2.87 1.11 -12.63
CA ARG A 363 -3.04 0.68 -11.23
C ARG A 363 -4.48 0.23 -10.98
N PRO A 364 -4.69 -0.91 -10.33
CA PRO A 364 -6.03 -1.34 -9.95
C PRO A 364 -6.66 -0.36 -8.94
N VAL A 365 -7.97 -0.22 -9.01
CA VAL A 365 -8.77 0.64 -8.13
C VAL A 365 -9.79 -0.17 -7.35
N MET A 366 -10.30 0.40 -6.27
CA MET A 366 -11.26 -0.26 -5.37
C MET A 366 -12.72 0.08 -5.75
N ASN A 367 -13.00 0.10 -7.04
CA ASN A 367 -14.32 0.26 -7.62
C ASN A 367 -14.56 -0.91 -8.59
N ASN A 368 -15.53 -1.76 -8.26
CA ASN A 368 -15.77 -3.01 -8.99
C ASN A 368 -16.21 -2.73 -10.43
N ASP A 369 -17.11 -1.78 -10.65
CA ASP A 369 -17.60 -1.46 -11.99
C ASP A 369 -16.46 -0.91 -12.88
N ALA A 370 -15.60 -0.06 -12.32
CA ALA A 370 -14.42 0.44 -13.02
C ALA A 370 -13.45 -0.71 -13.37
N MET A 371 -13.16 -1.59 -12.43
CA MET A 371 -12.24 -2.71 -12.64
C MET A 371 -12.79 -3.72 -13.65
N ASP A 372 -14.06 -4.05 -13.57
CA ASP A 372 -14.70 -5.01 -14.50
C ASP A 372 -14.68 -4.50 -15.94
N GLU A 373 -14.98 -3.23 -16.15
CA GLU A 373 -14.92 -2.62 -17.50
C GLU A 373 -13.47 -2.55 -18.02
N ILE A 374 -12.52 -2.13 -17.19
CA ILE A 374 -11.11 -2.01 -17.56
C ILE A 374 -10.49 -3.38 -17.84
N ALA A 375 -10.82 -4.40 -17.06
CA ALA A 375 -10.23 -5.74 -17.19
C ALA A 375 -10.56 -6.43 -18.52
N ILE A 376 -11.67 -6.07 -19.16
CA ILE A 376 -12.10 -6.64 -20.44
C ILE A 376 -11.81 -5.73 -21.64
N ASP A 377 -11.37 -4.49 -21.41
CA ASP A 377 -11.04 -3.55 -22.47
C ASP A 377 -9.65 -3.91 -23.08
N PRO A 378 -9.59 -4.28 -24.39
CA PRO A 378 -8.34 -4.67 -25.02
C PRO A 378 -7.32 -3.51 -25.18
N GLU A 379 -7.75 -2.27 -24.99
CA GLU A 379 -6.89 -1.09 -25.04
C GLU A 379 -6.29 -0.76 -23.64
N SER A 380 -6.79 -1.41 -22.60
CA SER A 380 -6.29 -1.23 -21.25
C SER A 380 -4.97 -1.99 -21.02
N PRO A 381 -4.12 -1.56 -20.08
CA PRO A 381 -2.94 -2.32 -19.70
C PRO A 381 -3.30 -3.76 -19.31
N TRP A 382 -2.67 -4.74 -19.97
CA TRP A 382 -2.95 -6.17 -19.81
C TRP A 382 -2.88 -6.65 -18.35
N LEU A 383 -1.99 -6.03 -17.57
CA LEU A 383 -1.78 -6.37 -16.16
C LEU A 383 -3.02 -6.15 -15.30
N LEU A 384 -3.87 -5.20 -15.67
CA LEU A 384 -5.08 -4.88 -14.90
C LEU A 384 -6.09 -6.02 -14.90
N SER A 385 -6.13 -6.82 -15.98
CA SER A 385 -6.97 -8.03 -15.99
C SER A 385 -6.46 -9.09 -14.98
N VAL A 386 -5.14 -9.20 -14.83
CA VAL A 386 -4.53 -10.11 -13.83
C VAL A 386 -4.79 -9.58 -12.41
N CYS A 387 -4.66 -8.28 -12.20
CA CYS A 387 -4.96 -7.67 -10.89
C CYS A 387 -6.43 -7.89 -10.51
N ASN A 388 -7.37 -7.71 -11.45
CA ASN A 388 -8.79 -7.97 -11.20
C ASN A 388 -9.06 -9.44 -10.87
N GLU A 389 -8.41 -10.37 -11.57
CA GLU A 389 -8.47 -11.80 -11.26
C GLU A 389 -8.01 -12.08 -9.82
N ILE A 390 -6.92 -11.46 -9.38
CA ILE A 390 -6.37 -11.63 -8.02
C ILE A 390 -7.32 -11.06 -6.98
N VAL A 391 -7.73 -9.81 -7.11
CA VAL A 391 -8.57 -9.11 -6.13
C VAL A 391 -9.88 -9.86 -5.87
N ASN A 392 -10.45 -10.47 -6.93
CA ASN A 392 -11.70 -11.22 -6.82
C ASN A 392 -11.54 -12.64 -6.26
N ASN A 393 -10.31 -13.17 -6.15
CA ASN A 393 -10.09 -14.58 -5.80
C ASN A 393 -8.98 -14.82 -4.76
N CYS A 394 -8.45 -13.78 -4.12
CA CYS A 394 -7.46 -13.91 -3.04
C CYS A 394 -8.09 -13.73 -1.66
N VAL A 395 -7.31 -14.08 -0.64
CA VAL A 395 -7.66 -13.76 0.75
C VAL A 395 -7.51 -12.26 0.96
N ASN A 396 -8.58 -11.62 1.44
CA ASN A 396 -8.48 -10.22 1.84
C ASN A 396 -7.57 -10.08 3.08
N GLN A 397 -6.56 -9.23 2.98
CA GLN A 397 -5.62 -8.99 4.08
C GLN A 397 -6.17 -8.01 5.11
N ALA A 398 -7.12 -7.21 4.70
CA ALA A 398 -7.28 -5.95 5.34
C ALA A 398 -8.45 -5.89 6.30
N VAL A 399 -8.12 -5.75 7.53
CA VAL A 399 -8.77 -4.74 8.35
C VAL A 399 -7.81 -3.56 8.38
N PRO A 400 -7.93 -2.49 7.56
CA PRO A 400 -6.95 -1.41 7.46
C PRO A 400 -6.59 -0.78 8.80
N PHE A 401 -7.53 -0.77 9.74
CA PHE A 401 -7.33 -0.30 11.10
C PHE A 401 -6.33 -1.14 11.92
N ARG A 402 -6.16 -2.43 11.58
CA ARG A 402 -5.35 -3.37 12.37
C ARG A 402 -4.31 -4.13 11.53
N CYS A 403 -4.10 -3.70 10.30
CA CYS A 403 -3.23 -4.40 9.35
C CYS A 403 -1.76 -4.44 9.82
N ASP A 404 -1.29 -3.33 10.42
CA ASP A 404 0.02 -3.24 11.04
C ASP A 404 0.22 -4.28 12.14
N MET A 405 -0.83 -4.62 12.88
CA MET A 405 -0.77 -5.63 13.93
C MET A 405 -0.72 -7.05 13.40
N MET A 406 -1.36 -7.30 12.25
CA MET A 406 -1.41 -8.66 11.71
C MET A 406 -0.11 -9.08 11.05
N TRP A 407 0.37 -8.33 10.08
CA TRP A 407 1.51 -8.74 9.26
C TRP A 407 2.82 -8.13 9.75
N GLU A 408 2.88 -6.82 9.93
CA GLU A 408 4.09 -6.12 10.34
C GLU A 408 4.48 -6.46 11.79
N THR A 409 3.55 -6.39 12.74
CA THR A 409 3.83 -6.60 14.16
C THR A 409 3.72 -8.06 14.56
N GLY A 410 2.70 -8.78 14.06
CA GLY A 410 2.38 -10.14 14.50
C GLY A 410 3.13 -11.23 13.76
N CYS A 411 3.24 -11.14 12.43
CA CYS A 411 3.73 -12.24 11.60
C CYS A 411 5.14 -12.03 11.02
N ALA A 412 5.61 -10.78 10.86
CA ALA A 412 6.83 -10.49 10.11
C ALA A 412 8.06 -11.22 10.63
N ASP A 413 8.34 -11.13 11.93
CA ASP A 413 9.53 -11.77 12.54
C ASP A 413 9.49 -13.29 12.37
N SER A 414 8.32 -13.91 12.53
CA SER A 414 8.13 -15.34 12.32
C SER A 414 8.34 -15.73 10.86
N MET A 415 7.77 -14.98 9.92
CA MET A 415 7.92 -15.24 8.49
C MET A 415 9.37 -15.10 8.04
N PHE A 416 10.05 -14.03 8.47
CA PHE A 416 11.45 -13.77 8.11
C PHE A 416 12.40 -14.80 8.71
N GLY A 417 12.17 -15.18 9.98
CA GLY A 417 12.98 -16.20 10.66
C GLY A 417 12.83 -17.58 10.05
N LEU A 418 11.64 -17.95 9.56
CA LEU A 418 11.43 -19.20 8.82
C LEU A 418 12.08 -19.15 7.44
N TRP A 419 12.00 -18.00 6.75
CA TRP A 419 12.62 -17.81 5.45
C TRP A 419 14.14 -17.91 5.48
N ASP A 420 14.80 -17.29 6.46
CA ASP A 420 16.28 -17.28 6.58
C ASP A 420 16.83 -18.48 7.36
N GLY A 421 15.95 -19.33 7.92
CA GLY A 421 16.30 -20.54 8.66
C GLY A 421 16.72 -20.29 10.10
N SER A 422 16.58 -19.07 10.63
CA SER A 422 16.83 -18.78 12.06
C SER A 422 15.72 -19.38 12.95
N LEU A 423 14.52 -19.55 12.41
CA LEU A 423 13.43 -20.36 12.97
C LEU A 423 13.25 -21.65 12.15
N THR A 424 12.91 -22.74 12.82
CA THR A 424 12.74 -24.06 12.19
C THR A 424 11.42 -24.74 12.52
N ASP A 425 10.71 -24.28 13.54
CA ASP A 425 9.44 -24.81 14.00
C ASP A 425 8.31 -23.88 13.55
N ALA A 426 7.67 -24.22 12.42
CA ALA A 426 6.60 -23.43 11.83
C ALA A 426 5.36 -23.36 12.71
N LYS A 427 5.07 -24.44 13.46
CA LYS A 427 3.92 -24.48 14.35
C LYS A 427 4.14 -23.52 15.54
N ALA A 428 5.28 -23.60 16.20
CA ALA A 428 5.63 -22.67 17.29
C ALA A 428 5.61 -21.22 16.79
N ALA A 429 6.18 -20.94 15.61
CA ALA A 429 6.16 -19.63 15.00
C ALA A 429 4.73 -19.12 14.70
N ALA A 430 3.82 -20.00 14.27
CA ALA A 430 2.42 -19.65 14.05
C ALA A 430 1.69 -19.33 15.37
N GLU A 431 1.92 -20.14 16.42
CA GLU A 431 1.38 -19.90 17.76
C GLU A 431 1.88 -18.55 18.32
N ASP A 432 3.17 -18.26 18.18
CA ASP A 432 3.78 -16.99 18.60
C ASP A 432 3.18 -15.79 17.83
N SER A 433 2.99 -15.94 16.52
CA SER A 433 2.34 -14.88 15.69
C SER A 433 0.94 -14.55 16.19
N ILE A 434 0.10 -15.55 16.47
CA ILE A 434 -1.25 -15.33 17.00
C ILE A 434 -1.21 -14.64 18.37
N ALA A 435 -0.29 -15.05 19.25
CA ALA A 435 -0.13 -14.38 20.54
C ALA A 435 0.26 -12.91 20.37
N MET A 436 1.24 -12.61 19.50
CA MET A 436 1.67 -11.24 19.20
C MET A 436 0.56 -10.38 18.60
N ILE A 437 -0.24 -10.91 17.67
CA ILE A 437 -1.37 -10.21 17.08
C ILE A 437 -2.37 -9.83 18.19
N ASN A 438 -2.74 -10.77 19.07
CA ASN A 438 -3.74 -10.55 20.10
C ASN A 438 -3.23 -9.64 21.24
N GLU A 439 -1.93 -9.67 21.57
CA GLU A 439 -1.34 -8.78 22.58
C GLU A 439 -1.32 -7.30 22.14
N ASN A 440 -1.31 -7.04 20.84
CA ASN A 440 -1.24 -5.69 20.26
C ASN A 440 -2.59 -5.20 19.71
N ALA A 441 -3.65 -5.96 19.91
CA ALA A 441 -5.00 -5.70 19.37
C ALA A 441 -5.76 -4.54 20.05
#